data_d96177376cc316aa3d64a151c48cd1fb
#
_entry.id   d96177376cc316aa3d64a151c48cd1fb
#
_cell.length_a   1.000
_cell.length_b   1.000
_cell.length_c   1.000
_cell.angle_alpha   90.00
_cell.angle_beta   90.00
_cell.angle_gamma   90.00
#
_symmetry.space_group_name_H-M   'P 1'
#
loop_
_entity.id
_entity.type
_entity.pdbx_description
1 polymer ?
#
loop_
_entity_poly.entity_id
_entity_poly.type
_entity_poly.pdbx_seq_one_letter_code
_entity_poly.pdbx_strand_id
1 'polypeptide(L)'
;AYDSAEVILTIFERYDTFREIYYHGIGYASKEALTRIDKYLNIPAMADYITSTRVPVDDVRVKFEEMNQPLDKIQALFTSVEDRDAARKEIEEVPGIEITGALPMNLEINAAGVNKGKAMIELGKVLGIPREEIMAFGDGNNDLKMLKEVGTGVAMENAIPSLKEAADYVTLSNDEEGVAKFIEKYVLD
;
A
#
# COMPACT_ATOMS: atom_id res chain seq x y z
N ALA A 1 -3.32 13.09 -9.69
CA ALA A 1 -3.81 13.77 -10.91
C ALA A 1 -3.63 12.87 -12.12
N TYR A 2 -4.37 13.11 -13.21
CA TYR A 2 -4.26 12.32 -14.45
C TYR A 2 -2.82 12.39 -15.02
N ASP A 3 -2.28 13.59 -15.18
CA ASP A 3 -0.94 13.82 -15.71
C ASP A 3 0.16 13.11 -14.90
N SER A 4 0.06 13.11 -13.58
CA SER A 4 1.00 12.37 -12.74
C SER A 4 0.92 10.86 -12.98
N ALA A 5 -0.29 10.32 -13.16
CA ALA A 5 -0.50 8.90 -13.45
C ALA A 5 0.09 8.50 -14.82
N GLU A 6 -0.05 9.36 -15.83
CA GLU A 6 0.53 9.15 -17.15
C GLU A 6 2.06 9.07 -17.10
N VAL A 7 2.71 9.98 -16.38
CA VAL A 7 4.17 9.97 -16.18
C VAL A 7 4.62 8.71 -15.45
N ILE A 8 3.93 8.32 -14.37
CA ILE A 8 4.26 7.11 -13.59
C ILE A 8 4.13 5.84 -14.44
N LEU A 9 3.06 5.69 -15.19
CA LEU A 9 2.89 4.55 -16.09
C LEU A 9 4.00 4.52 -17.15
N THR A 10 4.38 5.66 -17.72
CA THR A 10 5.49 5.77 -18.67
C THR A 10 6.83 5.35 -18.05
N ILE A 11 7.06 5.68 -16.78
CA ILE A 11 8.25 5.21 -16.05
C ILE A 11 8.21 3.69 -15.89
N PHE A 12 7.10 3.13 -15.40
CA PHE A 12 6.97 1.69 -15.19
C PHE A 12 7.09 0.85 -16.48
N GLU A 13 6.67 1.39 -17.63
CA GLU A 13 6.75 0.73 -18.93
C GLU A 13 8.17 0.51 -19.45
N ARG A 14 9.15 1.23 -18.92
CA ARG A 14 10.57 1.05 -19.26
C ARG A 14 11.21 -0.15 -18.57
N TYR A 15 10.52 -0.73 -17.59
CA TYR A 15 10.99 -1.86 -16.78
C TYR A 15 10.10 -3.08 -16.97
N ASP A 16 10.65 -4.26 -16.71
CA ASP A 16 9.89 -5.50 -16.68
C ASP A 16 9.08 -5.58 -15.38
N THR A 17 7.82 -5.16 -15.46
CA THR A 17 6.95 -4.99 -14.30
C THR A 17 5.57 -5.62 -14.50
N PHE A 18 5.02 -6.15 -13.41
CA PHE A 18 3.59 -6.39 -13.29
C PHE A 18 2.92 -5.10 -12.82
N ARG A 19 2.08 -4.48 -13.66
CA ARG A 19 1.43 -3.19 -13.39
C ARG A 19 -0.05 -3.36 -13.10
N GLU A 20 -0.52 -2.59 -12.12
CA GLU A 20 -1.92 -2.47 -11.77
C GLU A 20 -2.32 -1.01 -11.66
N ILE A 21 -3.54 -0.69 -12.12
CA ILE A 21 -4.20 0.58 -11.85
C ILE A 21 -5.48 0.32 -11.07
N TYR A 22 -5.82 1.26 -10.18
CA TYR A 22 -7.02 1.15 -9.35
C TYR A 22 -7.94 2.34 -9.61
N TYR A 23 -9.20 2.03 -9.81
CA TYR A 23 -10.25 3.00 -10.07
C TYR A 23 -11.55 2.57 -9.40
N HIS A 24 -12.10 3.44 -8.53
CA HIS A 24 -13.27 3.16 -7.69
C HIS A 24 -13.16 1.83 -6.91
N GLY A 25 -11.97 1.57 -6.36
CA GLY A 25 -11.70 0.36 -5.59
C GLY A 25 -11.50 -0.91 -6.43
N ILE A 26 -11.62 -0.83 -7.77
CA ILE A 26 -11.40 -1.95 -8.68
C ILE A 26 -9.97 -1.92 -9.21
N GLY A 27 -9.23 -3.03 -9.06
CA GLY A 27 -7.89 -3.20 -9.62
C GLY A 27 -7.93 -3.81 -11.01
N TYR A 28 -7.18 -3.25 -11.95
CA TYR A 28 -7.04 -3.72 -13.33
C TYR A 28 -5.59 -4.10 -13.59
N ALA A 29 -5.38 -5.25 -14.23
CA ALA A 29 -4.07 -5.73 -14.68
C ALA A 29 -4.16 -6.38 -16.05
N SER A 30 -3.03 -6.44 -16.80
CA SER A 30 -3.07 -7.06 -18.11
C SER A 30 -3.26 -8.58 -18.00
N LYS A 31 -4.04 -9.16 -18.93
CA LYS A 31 -4.29 -10.62 -19.01
C LYS A 31 -2.98 -11.39 -19.07
N GLU A 32 -2.03 -10.95 -19.90
CA GLU A 32 -0.73 -11.57 -20.03
C GLU A 32 0.05 -11.56 -18.71
N ALA A 33 0.12 -10.41 -18.03
CA ALA A 33 0.85 -10.30 -16.77
C ALA A 33 0.23 -11.16 -15.67
N LEU A 34 -1.11 -11.26 -15.60
CA LEU A 34 -1.80 -12.15 -14.67
C LEU A 34 -1.44 -13.62 -14.86
N THR A 35 -1.27 -14.09 -16.11
CA THR A 35 -0.84 -15.48 -16.37
C THR A 35 0.61 -15.75 -15.99
N ARG A 36 1.39 -14.70 -15.74
CA ARG A 36 2.84 -14.76 -15.43
C ARG A 36 3.17 -14.14 -14.08
N ILE A 37 2.19 -14.04 -13.18
CA ILE A 37 2.34 -13.38 -11.88
C ILE A 37 3.50 -13.96 -11.05
N ASP A 38 3.75 -15.27 -11.14
CA ASP A 38 4.85 -15.96 -10.44
C ASP A 38 6.25 -15.41 -10.78
N LYS A 39 6.40 -14.74 -11.93
CA LYS A 39 7.63 -14.06 -12.30
C LYS A 39 7.94 -12.86 -11.37
N TYR A 40 6.92 -12.21 -10.88
CA TYR A 40 7.01 -10.97 -10.12
C TYR A 40 6.77 -11.15 -8.63
N LEU A 41 6.10 -12.25 -8.25
CA LEU A 41 5.66 -12.48 -6.88
C LEU A 41 5.79 -13.96 -6.51
N ASN A 42 6.74 -14.26 -5.63
CA ASN A 42 6.98 -15.62 -5.13
C ASN A 42 6.26 -15.89 -3.79
N ILE A 43 4.97 -15.56 -3.73
CA ILE A 43 4.09 -15.80 -2.57
C ILE A 43 2.77 -16.35 -3.13
N PRO A 44 2.57 -17.68 -3.16
CA PRO A 44 1.42 -18.31 -3.85
C PRO A 44 0.05 -17.74 -3.41
N ALA A 45 -0.20 -17.61 -2.12
CA ALA A 45 -1.47 -17.09 -1.60
C ALA A 45 -1.75 -15.64 -2.07
N MET A 46 -0.71 -14.82 -2.25
CA MET A 46 -0.86 -13.45 -2.74
C MET A 46 -1.02 -13.44 -4.27
N ALA A 47 -0.36 -14.33 -4.98
CA ALA A 47 -0.57 -14.51 -6.42
C ALA A 47 -2.01 -14.95 -6.73
N ASP A 48 -2.54 -15.93 -5.98
CA ASP A 48 -3.93 -16.36 -6.07
C ASP A 48 -4.91 -15.22 -5.76
N TYR A 49 -4.64 -14.43 -4.73
CA TYR A 49 -5.45 -13.25 -4.41
C TYR A 49 -5.46 -12.24 -5.56
N ILE A 50 -4.30 -11.89 -6.12
CA ILE A 50 -4.20 -10.95 -7.25
C ILE A 50 -4.96 -11.49 -8.45
N THR A 51 -4.71 -12.72 -8.88
CA THR A 51 -5.32 -13.31 -10.06
C THR A 51 -6.83 -13.47 -9.94
N SER A 52 -7.34 -13.69 -8.73
CA SER A 52 -8.78 -13.87 -8.47
C SER A 52 -9.56 -12.56 -8.30
N THR A 53 -8.88 -11.45 -7.99
CA THR A 53 -9.55 -10.19 -7.63
C THR A 53 -9.35 -9.07 -8.66
N ARG A 54 -8.36 -9.17 -9.55
CA ARG A 54 -8.15 -8.15 -10.58
C ARG A 54 -9.02 -8.38 -11.80
N VAL A 55 -9.51 -7.28 -12.36
CA VAL A 55 -10.21 -7.31 -13.65
C VAL A 55 -9.16 -7.37 -14.77
N PRO A 56 -9.15 -8.44 -15.59
CA PRO A 56 -8.18 -8.58 -16.65
C PRO A 56 -8.51 -7.66 -17.82
N VAL A 57 -7.50 -6.90 -18.29
CA VAL A 57 -7.58 -6.04 -19.48
C VAL A 57 -6.50 -6.44 -20.49
N ASP A 58 -6.64 -6.03 -21.74
CA ASP A 58 -5.63 -6.33 -22.75
C ASP A 58 -4.35 -5.52 -22.49
N ASP A 59 -4.49 -4.23 -22.17
CA ASP A 59 -3.40 -3.34 -21.84
C ASP A 59 -3.83 -2.34 -20.75
N VAL A 60 -2.99 -2.16 -19.72
CA VAL A 60 -3.27 -1.27 -18.59
C VAL A 60 -3.22 0.21 -19.02
N ARG A 61 -2.34 0.57 -19.96
CA ARG A 61 -2.21 1.92 -20.49
C ARG A 61 -3.46 2.30 -21.29
N VAL A 62 -3.87 1.44 -22.21
CA VAL A 62 -5.11 1.65 -22.98
C VAL A 62 -6.30 1.80 -22.06
N LYS A 63 -6.38 0.95 -21.02
CA LYS A 63 -7.46 1.05 -20.03
C LYS A 63 -7.46 2.37 -19.29
N PHE A 64 -6.29 2.87 -18.88
CA PHE A 64 -6.14 4.17 -18.23
C PHE A 64 -6.61 5.32 -19.13
N GLU A 65 -6.19 5.32 -20.41
CA GLU A 65 -6.58 6.32 -21.40
C GLU A 65 -8.07 6.31 -21.70
N GLU A 66 -8.68 5.12 -21.83
CA GLU A 66 -10.13 4.98 -22.01
C GLU A 66 -10.93 5.56 -20.83
N MET A 67 -10.45 5.36 -19.61
CA MET A 67 -11.11 5.89 -18.41
C MET A 67 -11.03 7.41 -18.34
N ASN A 68 -9.92 7.99 -18.81
CA ASN A 68 -9.68 9.44 -18.88
C ASN A 68 -10.01 10.18 -17.57
N GLN A 69 -9.64 9.58 -16.43
CA GLN A 69 -9.94 10.08 -15.09
C GLN A 69 -8.78 9.82 -14.14
N PRO A 70 -8.69 10.57 -13.01
CA PRO A 70 -7.72 10.28 -11.96
C PRO A 70 -7.89 8.86 -11.40
N LEU A 71 -6.77 8.20 -11.10
CA LEU A 71 -6.73 6.88 -10.46
C LEU A 71 -6.68 7.01 -8.93
N ASP A 72 -7.20 5.99 -8.25
CA ASP A 72 -7.07 5.87 -6.79
C ASP A 72 -5.64 5.50 -6.41
N LYS A 73 -5.03 4.55 -7.14
CA LYS A 73 -3.68 4.05 -6.91
C LYS A 73 -3.08 3.48 -8.19
N ILE A 74 -1.77 3.56 -8.32
CA ILE A 74 -0.98 2.81 -9.30
C ILE A 74 0.00 1.93 -8.53
N GLN A 75 0.19 0.70 -8.97
CA GLN A 75 1.11 -0.23 -8.34
C GLN A 75 1.93 -0.98 -9.39
N ALA A 76 3.19 -1.25 -9.07
CA ALA A 76 4.02 -2.14 -9.88
C ALA A 76 4.82 -3.10 -8.99
N LEU A 77 4.92 -4.36 -9.43
CA LEU A 77 5.88 -5.35 -8.94
C LEU A 77 7.02 -5.45 -9.94
N PHE A 78 8.24 -5.38 -9.47
CA PHE A 78 9.47 -5.43 -10.26
C PHE A 78 10.12 -6.80 -10.19
N THR A 79 10.94 -7.13 -11.18
CA THR A 79 11.73 -8.37 -11.19
C THR A 79 13.07 -8.22 -10.47
N SER A 80 13.52 -6.97 -10.22
CA SER A 80 14.77 -6.69 -9.49
C SER A 80 14.62 -5.48 -8.56
N VAL A 81 15.41 -5.44 -7.48
CA VAL A 81 15.50 -4.31 -6.56
C VAL A 81 16.13 -3.11 -7.24
N GLU A 82 17.11 -3.35 -8.11
CA GLU A 82 17.82 -2.32 -8.87
C GLU A 82 16.86 -1.53 -9.78
N ASP A 83 16.01 -2.22 -10.52
CA ASP A 83 15.01 -1.58 -11.39
C ASP A 83 13.95 -0.85 -10.55
N ARG A 84 13.50 -1.45 -9.44
CA ARG A 84 12.58 -0.82 -8.52
C ARG A 84 13.15 0.49 -7.96
N ASP A 85 14.42 0.50 -7.53
CA ASP A 85 15.09 1.68 -6.96
C ASP A 85 15.36 2.75 -8.02
N ALA A 86 15.68 2.33 -9.25
CA ALA A 86 15.83 3.25 -10.38
C ALA A 86 14.50 3.95 -10.72
N ALA A 87 13.43 3.18 -10.86
CA ALA A 87 12.09 3.71 -11.10
C ALA A 87 11.63 4.62 -9.96
N ARG A 88 11.88 4.24 -8.71
CA ARG A 88 11.54 5.03 -7.53
C ARG A 88 12.15 6.43 -7.58
N LYS A 89 13.45 6.54 -7.89
CA LYS A 89 14.14 7.84 -7.97
C LYS A 89 13.52 8.78 -8.99
N GLU A 90 13.07 8.25 -10.12
CA GLU A 90 12.40 9.05 -11.14
C GLU A 90 10.99 9.46 -10.71
N ILE A 91 10.27 8.56 -10.05
CA ILE A 91 8.92 8.82 -9.56
C ILE A 91 8.94 9.83 -8.41
N GLU A 92 9.97 9.88 -7.58
CA GLU A 92 10.14 10.86 -6.50
C GLU A 92 10.13 12.31 -7.00
N GLU A 93 10.48 12.56 -8.27
CA GLU A 93 10.41 13.88 -8.91
C GLU A 93 9.00 14.29 -9.36
N VAL A 94 8.03 13.35 -9.34
CA VAL A 94 6.64 13.62 -9.75
C VAL A 94 5.90 14.31 -8.60
N PRO A 95 5.37 15.53 -8.80
CA PRO A 95 4.71 16.25 -7.72
C PRO A 95 3.35 15.66 -7.36
N GLY A 96 2.95 15.84 -6.11
CA GLY A 96 1.60 15.53 -5.63
C GLY A 96 1.31 14.05 -5.44
N ILE A 97 2.36 13.25 -5.24
CA ILE A 97 2.25 11.81 -4.97
C ILE A 97 2.89 11.41 -3.64
N GLU A 98 2.54 10.23 -3.19
CA GLU A 98 3.17 9.53 -2.06
C GLU A 98 3.51 8.10 -2.50
N ILE A 99 4.78 7.71 -2.32
CA ILE A 99 5.28 6.39 -2.67
C ILE A 99 5.29 5.53 -1.41
N THR A 100 4.62 4.39 -1.47
CA THR A 100 4.61 3.37 -0.44
C THR A 100 4.95 2.01 -1.05
N GLY A 101 5.01 0.97 -0.23
CA GLY A 101 5.21 -0.41 -0.66
C GLY A 101 5.30 -1.32 0.54
N ALA A 102 4.58 -2.45 0.50
CA ALA A 102 4.57 -3.46 1.56
C ALA A 102 5.58 -4.58 1.30
N LEU A 103 5.99 -4.78 0.04
CA LEU A 103 6.92 -5.82 -0.38
C LEU A 103 8.23 -5.23 -0.90
N PRO A 104 9.36 -5.96 -0.80
CA PRO A 104 10.66 -5.46 -1.27
C PRO A 104 10.69 -5.06 -2.74
N MET A 105 9.87 -5.74 -3.58
CA MET A 105 9.86 -5.56 -5.04
C MET A 105 8.72 -4.66 -5.52
N ASN A 106 7.95 -4.04 -4.62
CA ASN A 106 6.80 -3.28 -5.06
C ASN A 106 6.97 -1.76 -4.85
N LEU A 107 6.32 -0.99 -5.71
CA LEU A 107 6.02 0.42 -5.52
C LEU A 107 4.52 0.62 -5.63
N GLU A 108 3.95 1.27 -4.63
CA GLU A 108 2.57 1.75 -4.63
C GLU A 108 2.57 3.27 -4.65
N ILE A 109 1.85 3.84 -5.59
CA ILE A 109 1.80 5.29 -5.80
C ILE A 109 0.38 5.76 -5.52
N ASN A 110 0.27 6.60 -4.51
CA ASN A 110 -0.97 7.25 -4.09
C ASN A 110 -0.89 8.76 -4.31
N ALA A 111 -2.01 9.45 -4.19
CA ALA A 111 -1.99 10.91 -4.12
C ALA A 111 -1.31 11.37 -2.81
N ALA A 112 -0.63 12.52 -2.86
CA ALA A 112 0.03 13.08 -1.68
C ALA A 112 -0.95 13.25 -0.51
N GLY A 113 -0.53 12.83 0.67
CA GLY A 113 -1.34 12.88 1.89
C GLY A 113 -2.42 11.80 1.98
N VAL A 114 -2.46 10.83 1.05
CA VAL A 114 -3.30 9.64 1.16
C VAL A 114 -2.48 8.53 1.81
N ASN A 115 -2.69 8.30 3.09
CA ASN A 115 -2.04 7.25 3.86
C ASN A 115 -3.01 6.66 4.89
N LYS A 116 -2.64 5.54 5.50
CA LYS A 116 -3.48 4.80 6.46
C LYS A 116 -3.90 5.66 7.66
N GLY A 117 -3.00 6.47 8.19
CA GLY A 117 -3.26 7.32 9.36
C GLY A 117 -4.34 8.36 9.06
N LYS A 118 -4.15 9.12 7.98
CA LYS A 118 -5.15 10.11 7.56
C LYS A 118 -6.50 9.46 7.26
N ALA A 119 -6.52 8.30 6.60
CA ALA A 119 -7.76 7.58 6.33
C ALA A 119 -8.51 7.20 7.62
N MET A 120 -7.78 6.74 8.65
CA MET A 120 -8.36 6.41 9.95
C MET A 120 -8.93 7.65 10.66
N ILE A 121 -8.21 8.76 10.64
CA ILE A 121 -8.68 10.02 11.24
C ILE A 121 -9.92 10.55 10.52
N GLU A 122 -9.95 10.52 9.19
CA GLU A 122 -11.13 10.94 8.43
C GLU A 122 -12.34 10.00 8.67
N LEU A 123 -12.12 8.69 8.77
CA LEU A 123 -13.16 7.74 9.14
C LEU A 123 -13.66 8.02 10.58
N GLY A 124 -12.77 8.28 11.52
CA GLY A 124 -13.14 8.69 12.89
C GLY A 124 -14.05 9.90 12.89
N LYS A 125 -13.74 10.94 12.12
CA LYS A 125 -14.60 12.13 11.98
C LYS A 125 -16.00 11.78 11.45
N VAL A 126 -16.09 10.93 10.44
CA VAL A 126 -17.37 10.48 9.86
C VAL A 126 -18.20 9.73 10.91
N LEU A 127 -17.55 8.93 11.76
CA LEU A 127 -18.19 8.12 12.79
C LEU A 127 -18.42 8.90 14.12
N GLY A 128 -17.91 10.13 14.24
CA GLY A 128 -17.97 10.90 15.47
C GLY A 128 -17.02 10.39 16.57
N ILE A 129 -15.97 9.66 16.20
CA ILE A 129 -14.96 9.11 17.09
C ILE A 129 -13.77 10.08 17.14
N PRO A 130 -13.41 10.65 18.28
CA PRO A 130 -12.26 11.53 18.40
C PRO A 130 -10.95 10.76 18.25
N ARG A 131 -9.89 11.46 17.82
CA ARG A 131 -8.56 10.86 17.58
C ARG A 131 -8.05 10.04 18.76
N GLU A 132 -8.27 10.53 19.96
CA GLU A 132 -7.80 9.95 21.23
C GLU A 132 -8.42 8.58 21.52
N GLU A 133 -9.55 8.26 20.89
CA GLU A 133 -10.25 6.98 21.00
C GLU A 133 -9.91 6.01 19.83
N ILE A 134 -9.00 6.40 18.93
CA ILE A 134 -8.56 5.58 17.81
C ILE A 134 -7.25 4.89 18.18
N MET A 135 -7.25 3.57 18.12
CA MET A 135 -6.08 2.73 18.31
C MET A 135 -5.71 2.05 16.99
N ALA A 136 -4.42 1.96 16.69
CA ALA A 136 -3.92 1.27 15.51
C ALA A 136 -2.75 0.35 15.82
N PHE A 137 -2.67 -0.77 15.11
CA PHE A 137 -1.60 -1.75 15.17
C PHE A 137 -0.87 -1.82 13.84
N GLY A 138 0.46 -1.96 13.88
CA GLY A 138 1.26 -2.00 12.66
C GLY A 138 2.58 -2.74 12.82
N ASP A 139 3.16 -3.19 11.70
CA ASP A 139 4.43 -3.91 11.66
C ASP A 139 5.40 -3.42 10.56
N GLY A 140 4.91 -2.70 9.55
CA GLY A 140 5.68 -2.27 8.38
C GLY A 140 5.88 -0.76 8.24
N ASN A 141 6.72 -0.37 7.28
CA ASN A 141 7.00 1.04 6.97
C ASN A 141 5.76 1.85 6.59
N ASN A 142 4.79 1.23 5.94
CA ASN A 142 3.53 1.84 5.53
C ASN A 142 2.60 2.16 6.71
N ASP A 143 2.90 1.65 7.91
CA ASP A 143 2.12 1.88 9.14
C ASP A 143 2.69 3.03 9.99
N LEU A 144 3.92 3.50 9.70
CA LEU A 144 4.61 4.50 10.52
C LEU A 144 3.79 5.79 10.71
N LYS A 145 3.20 6.30 9.63
CA LYS A 145 2.34 7.50 9.70
C LYS A 145 1.07 7.21 10.48
N MET A 146 0.49 6.03 10.30
CA MET A 146 -0.72 5.60 11.00
C MET A 146 -0.52 5.59 12.51
N LEU A 147 0.54 4.94 13.00
CA LEU A 147 0.81 4.87 14.44
C LEU A 147 1.07 6.24 15.07
N LYS A 148 1.66 7.19 14.31
CA LYS A 148 1.90 8.57 14.78
C LYS A 148 0.65 9.45 14.77
N GLU A 149 -0.30 9.18 13.89
CA GLU A 149 -1.47 10.03 13.69
C GLU A 149 -2.65 9.66 14.58
N VAL A 150 -2.78 8.41 15.01
CA VAL A 150 -3.86 7.95 15.91
C VAL A 150 -3.63 8.36 17.37
N GLY A 151 -4.62 8.12 18.23
CA GLY A 151 -4.53 8.36 19.67
C GLY A 151 -3.63 7.36 20.39
N THR A 152 -3.64 6.10 19.95
CA THR A 152 -2.76 5.05 20.50
C THR A 152 -2.19 4.22 19.37
N GLY A 153 -0.89 4.38 19.12
CA GLY A 153 -0.14 3.59 18.14
C GLY A 153 0.56 2.40 18.79
N VAL A 154 0.31 1.19 18.33
CA VAL A 154 0.87 -0.05 18.87
C VAL A 154 1.69 -0.76 17.81
N ALA A 155 2.99 -0.94 18.02
CA ALA A 155 3.84 -1.75 17.14
C ALA A 155 3.74 -3.24 17.54
N MET A 156 3.72 -4.10 16.53
CA MET A 156 3.83 -5.55 16.75
C MET A 156 5.27 -5.93 17.13
N GLU A 157 5.48 -7.07 17.83
CA GLU A 157 6.85 -7.52 18.16
C GLU A 157 7.67 -7.84 16.91
N ASN A 158 7.05 -8.33 15.85
CA ASN A 158 7.68 -8.55 14.55
C ASN A 158 7.86 -7.28 13.71
N ALA A 159 7.51 -6.09 14.24
CA ALA A 159 7.65 -4.83 13.53
C ALA A 159 9.11 -4.41 13.33
N ILE A 160 9.34 -3.62 12.28
CA ILE A 160 10.64 -3.01 12.00
C ILE A 160 11.07 -2.07 13.14
N PRO A 161 12.39 -1.91 13.41
CA PRO A 161 12.88 -1.11 14.54
C PRO A 161 12.32 0.32 14.58
N SER A 162 12.31 1.00 13.45
CA SER A 162 11.81 2.39 13.36
C SER A 162 10.33 2.54 13.72
N LEU A 163 9.53 1.49 13.53
CA LEU A 163 8.12 1.50 13.90
C LEU A 163 7.96 1.30 15.42
N LYS A 164 8.74 0.39 16.01
CA LYS A 164 8.78 0.18 17.46
C LYS A 164 9.20 1.44 18.22
N GLU A 165 10.17 2.18 17.69
CA GLU A 165 10.64 3.46 18.27
C GLU A 165 9.58 4.57 18.20
N ALA A 166 8.70 4.52 17.19
CA ALA A 166 7.70 5.55 16.94
C ALA A 166 6.34 5.28 17.60
N ALA A 167 6.11 4.06 18.07
CA ALA A 167 4.86 3.63 18.68
C ALA A 167 4.78 4.00 20.17
N ASP A 168 3.55 4.18 20.69
CA ASP A 168 3.32 4.38 22.12
C ASP A 168 3.55 3.09 22.92
N TYR A 169 3.27 1.93 22.30
CA TYR A 169 3.41 0.61 22.90
C TYR A 169 3.96 -0.39 21.89
N VAL A 170 4.58 -1.46 22.43
CA VAL A 170 4.93 -2.66 21.67
C VAL A 170 4.13 -3.84 22.27
N THR A 171 3.40 -4.57 21.42
CA THR A 171 2.69 -5.78 21.80
C THR A 171 3.43 -7.03 21.34
N LEU A 172 2.86 -8.22 21.53
CA LEU A 172 3.41 -9.48 21.03
C LEU A 172 3.36 -9.55 19.49
N SER A 173 3.99 -10.57 18.92
CA SER A 173 4.00 -10.79 17.47
C SER A 173 2.62 -11.14 16.92
N ASN A 174 2.48 -11.10 15.60
CA ASN A 174 1.28 -11.58 14.90
C ASN A 174 1.04 -13.08 15.16
N ASP A 175 2.09 -13.88 15.32
CA ASP A 175 2.00 -15.33 15.58
C ASP A 175 1.58 -15.63 17.03
N GLU A 176 1.68 -14.68 17.93
CA GLU A 176 1.33 -14.77 19.35
C GLU A 176 0.02 -14.06 19.71
N GLU A 177 -0.79 -13.74 18.72
CA GLU A 177 -2.07 -13.03 18.89
C GLU A 177 -1.93 -11.64 19.54
N GLY A 178 -0.85 -10.92 19.22
CA GLY A 178 -0.47 -9.67 19.87
C GLY A 178 -1.56 -8.60 19.91
N VAL A 179 -2.37 -8.48 18.85
CA VAL A 179 -3.51 -7.53 18.80
C VAL A 179 -4.56 -7.91 19.84
N ALA A 180 -5.00 -9.16 19.86
CA ALA A 180 -6.04 -9.65 20.79
C ALA A 180 -5.61 -9.48 22.25
N LYS A 181 -4.41 -9.94 22.59
CA LYS A 181 -3.85 -9.83 23.94
C LYS A 181 -3.65 -8.39 24.41
N PHE A 182 -3.31 -7.48 23.51
CA PHE A 182 -3.21 -6.07 23.85
C PHE A 182 -4.59 -5.48 24.18
N ILE A 183 -5.60 -5.77 23.33
CA ILE A 183 -6.98 -5.33 23.55
C ILE A 183 -7.54 -5.89 24.88
N GLU A 184 -7.36 -7.17 25.12
CA GLU A 184 -7.78 -7.80 26.39
C GLU A 184 -7.20 -7.08 27.60
N LYS A 185 -5.90 -6.79 27.56
CA LYS A 185 -5.18 -6.22 28.71
C LYS A 185 -5.44 -4.73 28.95
N TYR A 186 -5.63 -3.93 27.90
CA TYR A 186 -5.64 -2.46 28.01
C TYR A 186 -6.98 -1.80 27.66
N VAL A 187 -7.92 -2.57 27.09
CA VAL A 187 -9.22 -2.03 26.66
C VAL A 187 -10.38 -2.74 27.36
N LEU A 188 -10.29 -4.06 27.63
CA LEU A 188 -11.39 -4.84 28.18
C LEU A 188 -11.30 -5.09 29.70
N ASP A 189 -10.13 -4.91 30.33
CA ASP A 189 -9.91 -4.92 31.78
C ASP A 189 -10.16 -3.51 32.37
#